data_3cde244b8ddcd98aaa32c53c947ef73b
#
_entry.id   3cde244b8ddcd98aaa32c53c947ef73b
#
_cell.length_a   1.000
_cell.length_b   1.000
_cell.length_c   1.000
_cell.angle_alpha   90.00
_cell.angle_beta   90.00
_cell.angle_gamma   90.00
#
_symmetry.space_group_name_H-M   'P 1'
#
loop_
_entity.id
_entity.type
_entity.pdbx_description
1 polymer ?
#
loop_
_entity_poly.entity_id
_entity_poly.type
_entity_poly.pdbx_seq_one_letter_code
_entity_poly.pdbx_strand_id
1 'polypeptide(L)'
;MTRVETSLPALLLESFARNGRVNAALLDALTPPDLALEDASKGNGVGELLTHMAGFRRGWLENISPPHAEGLSKVEQDADLDTLRSTFAAGDAAALKAVQDALSEGRAFDDPWKEGAYASNPAHFLQHTIVHDSHHRGQIATLLRQSGWTKEQLEALEEATWPVWRT
;
A
#
# COMPACT_ATOMS: atom_id res chain seq x y z
N MET A 1 13.98 5.04 -33.04
CA MET A 1 13.32 5.26 -31.74
C MET A 1 12.05 4.41 -31.72
N THR A 2 12.10 3.28 -31.02
CA THR A 2 10.92 2.40 -30.85
C THR A 2 9.96 3.09 -29.87
N ARG A 3 8.80 3.46 -30.35
CA ARG A 3 7.73 4.04 -29.55
C ARG A 3 7.16 2.91 -28.68
N VAL A 4 7.41 2.91 -27.38
CA VAL A 4 6.75 1.99 -26.45
C VAL A 4 5.35 2.53 -26.22
N GLU A 5 4.35 1.97 -26.90
CA GLU A 5 2.94 2.26 -26.65
C GLU A 5 2.51 1.47 -25.41
N THR A 6 2.70 2.05 -24.24
CA THR A 6 2.13 1.50 -23.00
C THR A 6 0.76 2.12 -22.77
N SER A 7 -0.28 1.29 -22.62
CA SER A 7 -1.62 1.79 -22.32
C SER A 7 -1.69 2.41 -20.91
N LEU A 8 -2.59 3.38 -20.71
CA LEU A 8 -2.78 4.00 -19.39
C LEU A 8 -3.10 2.99 -18.28
N PRO A 9 -3.96 1.98 -18.50
CA PRO A 9 -4.15 0.91 -17.52
C PRO A 9 -2.87 0.17 -17.18
N ALA A 10 -2.05 -0.18 -18.17
CA ALA A 10 -0.78 -0.87 -17.91
C ALA A 10 0.20 -0.01 -17.10
N LEU A 11 0.24 1.30 -17.34
CA LEU A 11 1.05 2.23 -16.53
C LEU A 11 0.57 2.30 -15.08
N LEU A 12 -0.75 2.26 -14.85
CA LEU A 12 -1.29 2.28 -13.48
C LEU A 12 -1.01 0.97 -12.75
N LEU A 13 -1.15 -0.18 -13.41
CA LEU A 13 -0.79 -1.48 -12.86
C LEU A 13 0.69 -1.53 -12.48
N GLU A 14 1.57 -1.01 -13.34
CA GLU A 14 3.00 -0.88 -13.04
C GLU A 14 3.25 0.06 -11.86
N SER A 15 2.60 1.22 -11.82
CA SER A 15 2.72 2.18 -10.73
C SER A 15 2.29 1.57 -9.39
N PHE A 16 1.23 0.77 -9.39
CA PHE A 16 0.81 0.05 -8.20
C PHE A 16 1.84 -0.98 -7.76
N ALA A 17 2.41 -1.75 -8.68
CA ALA A 17 3.49 -2.69 -8.37
C ALA A 17 4.73 -1.98 -7.80
N ARG A 18 5.08 -0.80 -8.32
CA ARG A 18 6.15 0.05 -7.77
C ARG A 18 5.81 0.50 -6.35
N ASN A 19 4.57 0.92 -6.09
CA ASN A 19 4.13 1.28 -4.74
C ASN A 19 4.32 0.13 -3.74
N GLY A 20 4.00 -1.11 -4.13
CA GLY A 20 4.24 -2.30 -3.30
C GLY A 20 5.73 -2.50 -2.99
N ARG A 21 6.62 -2.31 -3.99
CA ARG A 21 8.08 -2.39 -3.77
C ARG A 21 8.60 -1.29 -2.83
N VAL A 22 8.03 -0.08 -2.89
CA VAL A 22 8.37 1.00 -1.96
C VAL A 22 7.93 0.66 -0.53
N ASN A 23 6.74 0.06 -0.35
CA ASN A 23 6.32 -0.43 0.96
C ASN A 23 7.23 -1.55 1.49
N ALA A 24 7.65 -2.47 0.63
CA ALA A 24 8.60 -3.52 1.01
C ALA A 24 9.95 -2.92 1.44
N ALA A 25 10.49 -1.96 0.68
CA ALA A 25 11.74 -1.27 1.04
C ALA A 25 11.63 -0.50 2.38
N LEU A 26 10.47 0.11 2.65
CA LEU A 26 10.21 0.72 3.97
C LEU A 26 10.26 -0.34 5.08
N LEU A 27 9.55 -1.46 4.92
CA LEU A 27 9.54 -2.54 5.91
C LEU A 27 10.92 -3.16 6.13
N ASP A 28 11.75 -3.23 5.09
CA ASP A 28 13.12 -3.76 5.17
C ASP A 28 14.08 -2.82 5.91
N ALA A 29 13.81 -1.53 5.90
CA ALA A 29 14.58 -0.54 6.63
C ALA A 29 14.23 -0.46 8.13
N LEU A 30 13.05 -0.96 8.53
CA LEU A 30 12.57 -0.93 9.90
C LEU A 30 13.08 -2.12 10.71
N THR A 31 13.25 -1.89 12.01
CA THR A 31 13.54 -2.92 13.02
C THR A 31 12.33 -3.11 13.94
N PRO A 32 12.19 -4.25 14.64
CA PRO A 32 11.07 -4.47 15.56
C PRO A 32 10.83 -3.33 16.58
N PRO A 33 11.86 -2.71 17.18
CA PRO A 33 11.65 -1.56 18.05
C PRO A 33 10.99 -0.34 17.39
N ASP A 34 11.17 -0.15 16.07
CA ASP A 34 10.59 0.99 15.36
C ASP A 34 9.05 0.90 15.30
N LEU A 35 8.50 -0.32 15.36
CA LEU A 35 7.04 -0.52 15.39
C LEU A 35 6.38 0.06 16.63
N ALA A 36 7.12 0.17 17.73
CA ALA A 36 6.64 0.73 18.99
C ALA A 36 6.74 2.26 19.08
N LEU A 37 7.23 2.93 18.04
CA LEU A 37 7.34 4.39 18.02
C LEU A 37 5.97 5.01 17.87
N GLU A 38 5.64 5.93 18.77
CA GLU A 38 4.34 6.61 18.84
C GLU A 38 4.51 8.12 18.63
N ASP A 39 3.44 8.77 18.17
CA ASP A 39 3.36 10.22 18.15
C ASP A 39 3.21 10.76 19.57
N ALA A 40 3.99 11.79 19.91
CA ALA A 40 3.89 12.50 21.19
C ALA A 40 2.50 13.07 21.48
N SER A 41 1.69 13.33 20.46
CA SER A 41 0.29 13.76 20.58
C SER A 41 -0.69 12.61 20.80
N LYS A 42 -0.23 11.37 20.99
CA LYS A 42 -1.04 10.14 21.05
C LYS A 42 -1.86 9.87 19.78
N GLY A 43 -1.34 10.27 18.63
CA GLY A 43 -1.79 9.82 17.32
C GLY A 43 -1.35 8.38 17.05
N ASN A 44 -1.64 7.89 15.83
CA ASN A 44 -1.25 6.54 15.43
C ASN A 44 0.26 6.39 15.37
N GLY A 45 0.78 5.34 15.98
CA GLY A 45 2.20 4.96 15.92
C GLY A 45 2.60 4.28 14.61
N VAL A 46 3.89 4.01 14.46
CA VAL A 46 4.45 3.38 13.24
C VAL A 46 3.80 2.02 12.99
N GLY A 47 3.70 1.15 13.99
CA GLY A 47 3.07 -0.18 13.86
C GLY A 47 1.59 -0.09 13.48
N GLU A 48 0.85 0.84 14.10
CA GLU A 48 -0.57 1.05 13.81
C GLU A 48 -0.78 1.55 12.37
N LEU A 49 0.04 2.50 11.89
CA LEU A 49 -0.01 3.00 10.52
C LEU A 49 0.29 1.88 9.51
N LEU A 50 1.31 1.07 9.76
CA LEU A 50 1.66 -0.06 8.89
C LEU A 50 0.55 -1.12 8.86
N THR A 51 -0.04 -1.44 10.01
CA THR A 51 -1.18 -2.36 10.12
C THR A 51 -2.39 -1.82 9.36
N HIS A 52 -2.69 -0.54 9.52
CA HIS A 52 -3.76 0.13 8.77
C HIS A 52 -3.52 0.07 7.25
N MET A 53 -2.33 0.41 6.80
CA MET A 53 -1.96 0.32 5.38
C MET A 53 -2.07 -1.12 4.85
N ALA A 54 -1.53 -2.11 5.56
CA ALA A 54 -1.58 -3.51 5.14
C ALA A 54 -3.02 -4.03 5.09
N GLY A 55 -3.85 -3.71 6.08
CA GLY A 55 -5.25 -4.11 6.17
C GLY A 55 -6.17 -3.41 5.17
N PHE A 56 -5.77 -2.26 4.62
CA PHE A 56 -6.56 -1.46 3.70
C PHE A 56 -7.06 -2.25 2.48
N ARG A 57 -6.18 -3.06 1.86
CA ARG A 57 -6.51 -3.85 0.67
C ARG A 57 -7.66 -4.82 0.94
N ARG A 58 -7.54 -5.61 2.01
CA ARG A 58 -8.57 -6.56 2.41
C ARG A 58 -9.87 -5.85 2.73
N GLY A 59 -9.82 -4.81 3.57
CA GLY A 59 -11.01 -4.07 4.00
C GLY A 59 -11.82 -3.51 2.83
N TRP A 60 -11.16 -3.02 1.78
CA TRP A 60 -11.83 -2.57 0.58
C TRP A 60 -12.32 -3.72 -0.29
N LEU A 61 -11.47 -4.74 -0.54
CA LEU A 61 -11.84 -5.88 -1.38
C LEU A 61 -13.04 -6.65 -0.85
N GLU A 62 -13.19 -6.78 0.46
CA GLU A 62 -14.37 -7.40 1.09
C GLU A 62 -15.69 -6.74 0.64
N ASN A 63 -15.63 -5.47 0.28
CA ASN A 63 -16.81 -4.69 -0.12
C ASN A 63 -16.94 -4.56 -1.64
N ILE A 64 -15.86 -4.29 -2.36
CA ILE A 64 -15.92 -3.99 -3.80
C ILE A 64 -15.69 -5.21 -4.69
N SER A 65 -15.04 -6.25 -4.19
CA SER A 65 -14.75 -7.49 -4.93
C SER A 65 -14.54 -8.66 -3.98
N PRO A 66 -15.58 -9.11 -3.24
CA PRO A 66 -15.47 -10.13 -2.17
C PRO A 66 -14.72 -11.39 -2.56
N PRO A 67 -14.87 -11.96 -3.78
CA PRO A 67 -14.13 -13.16 -4.17
C PRO A 67 -12.60 -12.99 -4.12
N HIS A 68 -12.10 -11.77 -4.32
CA HIS A 68 -10.66 -11.47 -4.25
C HIS A 68 -10.18 -11.19 -2.81
N ALA A 69 -11.08 -11.01 -1.86
CA ALA A 69 -10.76 -10.92 -0.44
C ALA A 69 -10.67 -12.31 0.23
N GLU A 70 -11.21 -13.34 -0.40
CA GLU A 70 -11.16 -14.70 0.13
C GLU A 70 -9.72 -15.17 0.32
N GLY A 71 -9.42 -15.69 1.51
CA GLY A 71 -8.07 -16.13 1.87
C GLY A 71 -7.12 -15.04 2.36
N LEU A 72 -7.50 -13.76 2.31
CA LEU A 72 -6.74 -12.71 2.97
C LEU A 72 -7.00 -12.71 4.47
N SER A 73 -5.93 -12.85 5.25
CA SER A 73 -6.03 -12.77 6.72
C SER A 73 -6.22 -11.34 7.20
N LYS A 74 -6.97 -11.19 8.29
CA LYS A 74 -6.98 -9.93 9.03
C LYS A 74 -5.61 -9.75 9.71
N VAL A 75 -5.06 -8.56 9.61
CA VAL A 75 -3.84 -8.20 10.33
C VAL A 75 -4.22 -7.61 11.70
N GLU A 76 -3.57 -8.07 12.76
CA GLU A 76 -3.76 -7.55 14.12
C GLU A 76 -2.81 -6.39 14.38
N GLN A 77 -3.15 -5.55 15.38
CA GLN A 77 -2.41 -4.30 15.64
C GLN A 77 -0.97 -4.50 16.15
N ASP A 78 -0.69 -5.67 16.73
CA ASP A 78 0.63 -6.06 17.23
C ASP A 78 1.41 -6.93 16.24
N ALA A 79 1.04 -6.90 14.97
CA ALA A 79 1.69 -7.65 13.91
C ALA A 79 3.19 -7.31 13.81
N ASP A 80 4.03 -8.32 13.71
CA ASP A 80 5.45 -8.17 13.47
C ASP A 80 5.77 -7.81 12.00
N LEU A 81 7.02 -7.47 11.72
CA LEU A 81 7.47 -7.09 10.37
C LEU A 81 7.23 -8.18 9.33
N ASP A 82 7.38 -9.46 9.68
CA ASP A 82 7.19 -10.57 8.73
C ASP A 82 5.72 -10.77 8.41
N THR A 83 4.85 -10.65 9.40
CA THR A 83 3.39 -10.64 9.23
C THR A 83 2.96 -9.46 8.35
N LEU A 84 3.49 -8.26 8.61
CA LEU A 84 3.21 -7.08 7.79
C LEU A 84 3.66 -7.26 6.34
N ARG A 85 4.88 -7.77 6.10
CA ARG A 85 5.39 -8.06 4.74
C ARG A 85 4.48 -9.03 3.99
N SER A 86 4.12 -10.14 4.63
CA SER A 86 3.25 -11.14 4.02
C SER A 86 1.85 -10.60 3.73
N THR A 87 1.30 -9.78 4.64
CA THR A 87 -0.01 -9.14 4.47
C THR A 87 -0.02 -8.14 3.32
N PHE A 88 1.00 -7.29 3.22
CA PHE A 88 1.14 -6.37 2.08
C PHE A 88 1.23 -7.13 0.76
N ALA A 89 2.10 -8.15 0.68
CA ALA A 89 2.29 -8.93 -0.54
C ALA A 89 1.01 -9.63 -0.99
N ALA A 90 0.31 -10.28 -0.07
CA ALA A 90 -0.96 -10.96 -0.36
C ALA A 90 -2.06 -9.96 -0.77
N GLY A 91 -2.19 -8.87 -0.04
CA GLY A 91 -3.18 -7.82 -0.33
C GLY A 91 -2.93 -7.13 -1.67
N ASP A 92 -1.67 -6.80 -1.98
CA ASP A 92 -1.29 -6.19 -3.26
C ASP A 92 -1.56 -7.13 -4.44
N ALA A 93 -1.24 -8.42 -4.31
CA ALA A 93 -1.52 -9.41 -5.33
C ALA A 93 -3.04 -9.56 -5.59
N ALA A 94 -3.84 -9.60 -4.53
CA ALA A 94 -5.29 -9.69 -4.62
C ALA A 94 -5.91 -8.42 -5.24
N ALA A 95 -5.46 -7.23 -4.84
CA ALA A 95 -5.92 -5.96 -5.38
C ALA A 95 -5.61 -5.84 -6.88
N LEU A 96 -4.37 -6.20 -7.27
CA LEU A 96 -3.95 -6.18 -8.66
C LEU A 96 -4.79 -7.12 -9.51
N LYS A 97 -4.99 -8.36 -9.03
CA LYS A 97 -5.81 -9.35 -9.74
C LYS A 97 -7.27 -8.91 -9.87
N ALA A 98 -7.87 -8.40 -8.80
CA ALA A 98 -9.24 -7.90 -8.81
C ALA A 98 -9.45 -6.84 -9.89
N VAL A 99 -8.53 -5.88 -10.00
CA VAL A 99 -8.60 -4.81 -11.00
C VAL A 99 -8.35 -5.34 -12.41
N GLN A 100 -7.36 -6.23 -12.60
CA GLN A 100 -7.09 -6.85 -13.90
C GLN A 100 -8.29 -7.64 -14.41
N ASP A 101 -8.91 -8.47 -13.56
CA ASP A 101 -10.09 -9.25 -13.92
C ASP A 101 -11.26 -8.33 -14.29
N ALA A 102 -11.55 -7.32 -13.46
CA ALA A 102 -12.62 -6.38 -13.74
C ALA A 102 -12.42 -5.59 -15.05
N LEU A 103 -11.20 -5.12 -15.31
CA LEU A 103 -10.87 -4.42 -16.56
C LEU A 103 -10.97 -5.34 -17.78
N SER A 104 -10.52 -6.60 -17.67
CA SER A 104 -10.60 -7.58 -18.79
C SER A 104 -12.02 -7.98 -19.13
N GLU A 105 -12.90 -8.01 -18.13
CA GLU A 105 -14.32 -8.32 -18.27
C GLU A 105 -15.19 -7.11 -18.61
N GLY A 106 -14.62 -5.92 -18.65
CA GLY A 106 -15.36 -4.66 -18.82
C GLY A 106 -16.33 -4.38 -17.68
N ARG A 107 -16.04 -4.86 -16.48
CA ARG A 107 -16.91 -4.83 -15.32
C ARG A 107 -16.49 -3.72 -14.35
N ALA A 108 -17.45 -3.01 -13.77
CA ALA A 108 -17.24 -2.12 -12.64
C ALA A 108 -17.16 -2.92 -11.33
N PHE A 109 -16.58 -2.32 -10.30
CA PHE A 109 -16.71 -2.81 -8.93
C PHE A 109 -18.08 -2.44 -8.34
N ASP A 110 -18.57 -3.28 -7.43
CA ASP A 110 -19.70 -2.90 -6.57
C ASP A 110 -19.28 -1.78 -5.63
N ASP A 111 -20.15 -0.77 -5.49
CA ASP A 111 -19.95 0.30 -4.52
C ASP A 111 -20.97 0.18 -3.40
N PRO A 112 -20.59 -0.42 -2.26
CA PRO A 112 -21.51 -0.63 -1.15
C PRO A 112 -21.91 0.66 -0.44
N TRP A 113 -21.13 1.73 -0.59
CA TRP A 113 -21.44 3.04 -0.01
C TRP A 113 -22.35 3.90 -0.90
N LYS A 114 -22.65 3.47 -2.12
CA LYS A 114 -23.47 4.20 -3.10
C LYS A 114 -22.92 5.58 -3.48
N GLU A 115 -21.66 5.81 -3.23
CA GLU A 115 -20.97 7.06 -3.56
C GLU A 115 -20.37 7.06 -4.98
N GLY A 116 -20.36 5.90 -5.63
CA GLY A 116 -19.87 5.74 -6.99
C GLY A 116 -18.36 5.85 -7.14
N ALA A 117 -17.59 5.69 -6.05
CA ALA A 117 -16.15 5.92 -6.04
C ALA A 117 -15.40 5.04 -7.07
N TYR A 118 -15.80 3.76 -7.21
CA TYR A 118 -15.17 2.81 -8.13
C TYR A 118 -16.13 2.21 -9.17
N ALA A 119 -17.39 2.61 -9.15
CA ALA A 119 -18.44 2.01 -9.95
C ALA A 119 -18.18 2.10 -11.47
N SER A 120 -17.53 3.15 -11.95
CA SER A 120 -17.24 3.36 -13.37
C SER A 120 -15.84 2.88 -13.79
N ASN A 121 -14.89 2.78 -12.86
CA ASN A 121 -13.51 2.41 -13.19
C ASN A 121 -12.79 1.74 -12.01
N PRO A 122 -12.64 0.41 -12.04
CA PRO A 122 -11.94 -0.33 -11.00
C PRO A 122 -10.49 0.13 -10.75
N ALA A 123 -9.86 0.73 -11.75
CA ALA A 123 -8.49 1.24 -11.63
C ALA A 123 -8.36 2.36 -10.56
N HIS A 124 -9.45 3.06 -10.23
CA HIS A 124 -9.45 4.05 -9.15
C HIS A 124 -9.07 3.43 -7.79
N PHE A 125 -9.36 2.16 -7.56
CA PHE A 125 -8.95 1.48 -6.35
C PHE A 125 -7.43 1.41 -6.21
N LEU A 126 -6.71 1.09 -7.29
CA LEU A 126 -5.23 1.09 -7.26
C LEU A 126 -4.67 2.50 -7.07
N GLN A 127 -5.26 3.49 -7.75
CA GLN A 127 -4.87 4.89 -7.58
C GLN A 127 -5.08 5.35 -6.14
N HIS A 128 -6.24 5.05 -5.55
CA HIS A 128 -6.55 5.36 -4.15
C HIS A 128 -5.54 4.70 -3.21
N THR A 129 -5.21 3.42 -3.43
CA THR A 129 -4.25 2.69 -2.61
C THR A 129 -2.86 3.33 -2.67
N ILE A 130 -2.39 3.76 -3.86
CA ILE A 130 -1.10 4.45 -4.01
C ILE A 130 -1.08 5.76 -3.20
N VAL A 131 -2.14 6.57 -3.31
CA VAL A 131 -2.25 7.85 -2.59
C VAL A 131 -2.33 7.63 -1.08
N HIS A 132 -3.15 6.66 -0.64
CA HIS A 132 -3.30 6.26 0.75
C HIS A 132 -1.96 5.83 1.37
N ASP A 133 -1.24 4.93 0.71
CA ASP A 133 0.07 4.47 1.18
C ASP A 133 1.09 5.61 1.21
N SER A 134 1.12 6.46 0.19
CA SER A 134 2.02 7.62 0.14
C SER A 134 1.77 8.58 1.32
N HIS A 135 0.49 8.83 1.64
CA HIS A 135 0.11 9.65 2.79
C HIS A 135 0.66 9.07 4.10
N HIS A 136 0.43 7.79 4.34
CA HIS A 136 0.87 7.14 5.58
C HIS A 136 2.39 6.95 5.64
N ARG A 137 3.07 6.68 4.53
CA ARG A 137 4.55 6.67 4.50
C ARG A 137 5.14 8.02 4.92
N GLY A 138 4.51 9.13 4.52
CA GLY A 138 4.90 10.47 4.97
C GLY A 138 4.75 10.66 6.48
N GLN A 139 3.68 10.14 7.08
CA GLN A 139 3.47 10.14 8.52
C GLN A 139 4.52 9.28 9.23
N ILE A 140 4.79 8.06 8.76
CA ILE A 140 5.82 7.17 9.30
C ILE A 140 7.19 7.84 9.25
N ALA A 141 7.60 8.40 8.12
CA ALA A 141 8.87 9.11 7.98
C ALA A 141 9.00 10.28 8.98
N THR A 142 7.90 10.97 9.26
CA THR A 142 7.86 12.03 10.27
C THR A 142 8.05 11.47 11.68
N LEU A 143 7.38 10.37 12.03
CA LEU A 143 7.54 9.70 13.33
C LEU A 143 8.97 9.22 13.54
N LEU A 144 9.57 8.55 12.55
CA LEU A 144 10.96 8.08 12.61
C LEU A 144 11.93 9.24 12.88
N ARG A 145 11.75 10.36 12.19
CA ARG A 145 12.55 11.58 12.38
C ARG A 145 12.40 12.15 13.79
N GLN A 146 11.18 12.20 14.31
CA GLN A 146 10.88 12.72 15.65
C GLN A 146 11.36 11.79 16.78
N SER A 147 11.45 10.49 16.48
CA SER A 147 11.82 9.44 17.46
C SER A 147 13.32 9.16 17.52
N GLY A 148 14.15 9.99 16.89
CA GLY A 148 15.60 9.94 17.02
C GLY A 148 16.34 9.14 15.95
N TRP A 149 15.69 8.79 14.84
CA TRP A 149 16.40 8.31 13.66
C TRP A 149 17.41 9.36 13.22
N THR A 150 18.64 8.93 12.96
CA THR A 150 19.69 9.83 12.51
C THR A 150 19.43 10.27 11.07
N LYS A 151 20.11 11.34 10.68
CA LYS A 151 20.07 11.81 9.29
C LYS A 151 20.50 10.72 8.31
N GLU A 152 21.52 9.97 8.65
CA GLU A 152 22.07 8.87 7.83
C GLU A 152 21.05 7.74 7.66
N GLN A 153 20.28 7.40 8.71
CA GLN A 153 19.20 6.40 8.62
C GLN A 153 18.07 6.87 7.70
N LEU A 154 17.68 8.13 7.80
CA LEU A 154 16.65 8.72 6.93
C LEU A 154 17.10 8.80 5.48
N GLU A 155 18.37 9.20 5.23
CA GLU A 155 18.95 9.22 3.89
C GLU A 155 19.03 7.81 3.30
N ALA A 156 19.42 6.79 4.09
CA ALA A 156 19.44 5.41 3.66
C ALA A 156 18.02 4.90 3.28
N LEU A 157 16.98 5.30 4.02
CA LEU A 157 15.59 4.99 3.66
C LEU A 157 15.18 5.66 2.33
N GLU A 158 15.55 6.92 2.13
CA GLU A 158 15.29 7.63 0.87
C GLU A 158 16.01 6.96 -0.30
N GLU A 159 17.27 6.59 -0.13
CA GLU A 159 18.06 5.87 -1.14
C GLU A 159 17.50 4.48 -1.46
N ALA A 160 16.87 3.81 -0.51
CA ALA A 160 16.22 2.53 -0.72
C ALA A 160 14.87 2.64 -1.46
N THR A 161 14.16 3.76 -1.31
CA THR A 161 12.78 3.93 -1.80
C THR A 161 12.70 4.71 -3.11
N TRP A 162 13.44 5.81 -3.27
CA TRP A 162 13.37 6.66 -4.45
C TRP A 162 13.75 5.97 -5.77
N PRO A 163 14.81 5.14 -5.85
CA PRO A 163 15.16 4.44 -7.08
C PRO A 163 14.06 3.53 -7.61
N VAL A 164 13.25 2.94 -6.71
CA VAL A 164 12.15 2.04 -7.06
C VAL A 164 11.11 2.72 -7.96
N TRP A 165 10.88 4.03 -7.78
CA TRP A 165 9.97 4.81 -8.62
C TRP A 165 10.54 5.13 -9.99
N ARG A 166 11.85 5.11 -10.15
CA ARG A 166 12.54 5.51 -11.38
C ARG A 166 12.82 4.35 -12.32
N THR A 167 12.81 3.14 -11.80
CA THR A 167 13.13 1.90 -12.53
C THR A 167 11.91 1.03 -12.73
#